data_9c4b4a6942f22bc7d6bd34718c11edbe
#
_entry.id   9c4b4a6942f22bc7d6bd34718c11edbe
#
_cell.length_a   1.000
_cell.length_b   1.000
_cell.length_c   1.000
_cell.angle_alpha   90.00
_cell.angle_beta   90.00
_cell.angle_gamma   90.00
#
_symmetry.space_group_name_H-M   'P 1'
#
loop_
_entity.id
_entity.type
_entity.pdbx_description
1 polymer ?
#
loop_
_entity_poly.entity_id
_entity_poly.type
_entity_poly.pdbx_seq_one_letter_code
_entity_poly.pdbx_strand_id
1 'polypeptide(L)'
;MTADYDKMKKLFFVTNVDWFFISHRLPIALNAIQQGYEVYLLSRDTGRKQFLQGKGIRFIDIPFDRSGSNPLHELKCIFQLYTNYKKYRPNIIHHVTLKAALLGSVAAKLSGQHHVVNAISGLGYNFTNGRNGILQKLIRTLIRIAFKSKSFSFILQNPDDVGMIKGFNLVPSSHIFLIKGSGVDLNEFVFSQAPGKTFLQGYCWIRG
;
A
#
# COMPACT_ATOMS: atom_id res chain seq x y z
N MET A 1 -33.04 -4.47 24.80
CA MET A 1 -31.79 -3.79 24.43
C MET A 1 -30.69 -4.84 24.41
N THR A 2 -30.51 -5.48 23.26
CA THR A 2 -29.43 -6.45 23.05
C THR A 2 -28.16 -5.65 22.77
N ALA A 3 -27.19 -5.71 23.68
CA ALA A 3 -25.85 -5.18 23.48
C ALA A 3 -25.27 -5.80 22.20
N ASP A 4 -25.09 -4.99 21.18
CA ASP A 4 -24.32 -5.34 19.98
C ASP A 4 -22.88 -5.54 20.47
N TYR A 5 -22.50 -6.79 20.73
CA TYR A 5 -21.13 -7.16 21.09
C TYR A 5 -20.23 -6.65 19.98
N ASP A 6 -19.44 -5.65 20.27
CA ASP A 6 -18.58 -4.84 19.43
C ASP A 6 -17.73 -5.77 18.56
N LYS A 7 -18.20 -6.03 17.34
CA LYS A 7 -17.52 -6.90 16.38
C LYS A 7 -16.21 -6.22 16.04
N MET A 8 -15.08 -6.76 16.52
CA MET A 8 -13.75 -6.18 16.33
C MET A 8 -13.57 -5.66 14.92
N LYS A 9 -13.23 -4.37 14.80
CA LYS A 9 -13.03 -3.72 13.50
C LYS A 9 -11.82 -4.34 12.78
N LYS A 10 -11.96 -4.66 11.51
CA LYS A 10 -10.92 -5.30 10.71
C LYS A 10 -10.20 -4.29 9.86
N LEU A 11 -8.88 -4.26 10.00
CA LEU A 11 -7.97 -3.45 9.18
C LEU A 11 -7.13 -4.38 8.30
N PHE A 12 -7.25 -4.21 6.98
CA PHE A 12 -6.47 -4.95 6.00
C PHE A 12 -5.33 -4.09 5.48
N PHE A 13 -4.11 -4.57 5.61
CA PHE A 13 -2.97 -4.09 4.86
C PHE A 13 -2.75 -4.97 3.64
N VAL A 14 -2.48 -4.34 2.50
CA VAL A 14 -2.17 -5.06 1.25
C VAL A 14 -0.89 -4.49 0.68
N THR A 15 0.11 -5.34 0.50
CA THR A 15 1.41 -4.95 -0.06
C THR A 15 1.99 -6.06 -0.93
N ASN A 16 2.90 -5.73 -1.83
CA ASN A 16 3.49 -6.72 -2.74
C ASN A 16 4.29 -7.79 -2.00
N VAL A 17 5.03 -7.40 -0.95
CA VAL A 17 5.95 -8.26 -0.20
C VAL A 17 5.92 -7.91 1.28
N ASP A 18 6.07 -8.91 2.12
CA ASP A 18 5.97 -8.83 3.58
C ASP A 18 7.10 -7.99 4.21
N TRP A 19 8.33 -8.07 3.73
CA TRP A 19 9.44 -7.28 4.28
C TRP A 19 9.23 -5.76 4.09
N PHE A 20 8.57 -5.35 2.99
CA PHE A 20 8.23 -3.94 2.79
C PHE A 20 7.19 -3.46 3.81
N PHE A 21 6.20 -4.31 4.12
CA PHE A 21 5.26 -4.02 5.20
C PHE A 21 5.98 -3.87 6.54
N ILE A 22 6.90 -4.78 6.88
CA ILE A 22 7.64 -4.74 8.14
C ILE A 22 8.38 -3.40 8.28
N SER A 23 9.11 -3.00 7.25
CA SER A 23 9.94 -1.79 7.30
C SER A 23 9.13 -0.47 7.31
N HIS A 24 7.88 -0.46 6.77
CA HIS A 24 7.17 0.80 6.56
C HIS A 24 5.82 0.89 7.28
N ARG A 25 5.21 -0.22 7.67
CA ARG A 25 3.83 -0.25 8.18
C ARG A 25 3.63 -1.05 9.45
N LEU A 26 4.61 -1.84 9.87
CA LEU A 26 4.51 -2.64 11.09
C LEU A 26 4.16 -1.80 12.33
N PRO A 27 4.78 -0.63 12.58
CA PRO A 27 4.42 0.19 13.74
C PRO A 27 2.95 0.63 13.73
N ILE A 28 2.42 0.99 12.54
CA ILE A 28 1.01 1.37 12.38
C ILE A 28 0.10 0.18 12.68
N ALA A 29 0.46 -1.01 12.20
CA ALA A 29 -0.30 -2.23 12.42
C ALA A 29 -0.33 -2.63 13.89
N LEU A 30 0.81 -2.55 14.59
CA LEU A 30 0.89 -2.84 16.02
C LEU A 30 0.07 -1.84 16.85
N ASN A 31 0.12 -0.55 16.51
CA ASN A 31 -0.73 0.45 17.16
C ASN A 31 -2.22 0.16 16.91
N ALA A 32 -2.61 -0.23 15.69
CA ALA A 32 -3.99 -0.60 15.39
C ALA A 32 -4.46 -1.80 16.24
N ILE A 33 -3.61 -2.81 16.44
CA ILE A 33 -3.91 -3.94 17.35
C ILE A 33 -4.15 -3.44 18.77
N GLN A 34 -3.30 -2.54 19.27
CA GLN A 34 -3.47 -1.94 20.61
C GLN A 34 -4.79 -1.15 20.73
N GLN A 35 -5.26 -0.57 19.62
CA GLN A 35 -6.56 0.11 19.53
C GLN A 35 -7.75 -0.83 19.31
N GLY A 36 -7.55 -2.15 19.40
CA GLY A 36 -8.61 -3.15 19.30
C GLY A 36 -8.99 -3.56 17.89
N TYR A 37 -8.18 -3.24 16.88
CA TYR A 37 -8.39 -3.75 15.52
C TYR A 37 -7.87 -5.17 15.35
N GLU A 38 -8.62 -5.98 14.62
CA GLU A 38 -8.15 -7.24 14.06
C GLU A 38 -7.38 -6.93 12.77
N VAL A 39 -6.06 -7.09 12.79
CA VAL A 39 -5.19 -6.68 11.68
C VAL A 39 -4.84 -7.88 10.80
N TYR A 40 -5.03 -7.70 9.50
CA TYR A 40 -4.67 -8.65 8.45
C TYR A 40 -3.59 -8.07 7.54
N LEU A 41 -2.65 -8.89 7.14
CA LEU A 41 -1.72 -8.59 6.06
C LEU A 41 -1.96 -9.53 4.89
N LEU A 42 -2.27 -8.98 3.73
CA LEU A 42 -2.39 -9.67 2.45
C LEU A 42 -1.15 -9.33 1.63
N SER A 43 -0.26 -10.29 1.46
CA SER A 43 1.05 -10.07 0.85
C SER A 43 1.65 -11.38 0.36
N ARG A 44 2.65 -11.31 -0.53
CA ARG A 44 3.51 -12.46 -0.82
C ARG A 44 4.36 -12.78 0.41
N ASP A 45 4.37 -14.05 0.80
CA ASP A 45 5.25 -14.55 1.85
C ASP A 45 6.68 -14.73 1.32
N THR A 46 7.64 -14.05 1.95
CA THR A 46 9.08 -14.24 1.69
C THR A 46 9.81 -14.83 2.90
N GLY A 47 9.06 -15.57 3.76
CA GLY A 47 9.57 -16.21 4.95
C GLY A 47 9.35 -15.42 6.24
N ARG A 48 8.50 -14.38 6.21
CA ARG A 48 8.20 -13.54 7.39
C ARG A 48 6.84 -13.80 8.02
N LYS A 49 6.06 -14.72 7.48
CA LYS A 49 4.71 -15.04 7.95
C LYS A 49 4.68 -15.39 9.45
N GLN A 50 5.53 -16.30 9.91
CA GLN A 50 5.55 -16.70 11.32
C GLN A 50 5.88 -15.54 12.26
N PHE A 51 6.86 -14.70 11.89
CA PHE A 51 7.22 -13.50 12.65
C PHE A 51 6.01 -12.55 12.80
N LEU A 52 5.29 -12.32 11.71
CA LEU A 52 4.12 -11.43 11.70
C LEU A 52 2.94 -12.00 12.49
N GLN A 53 2.72 -13.32 12.39
CA GLN A 53 1.70 -14.01 13.20
C GLN A 53 2.03 -13.95 14.69
N GLY A 54 3.29 -14.07 15.07
CA GLY A 54 3.76 -13.86 16.46
C GLY A 54 3.53 -12.45 16.99
N LYS A 55 3.37 -11.46 16.11
CA LYS A 55 2.98 -10.07 16.46
C LYS A 55 1.46 -9.83 16.47
N GLY A 56 0.64 -10.89 16.34
CA GLY A 56 -0.83 -10.77 16.32
C GLY A 56 -1.43 -10.37 14.96
N ILE A 57 -0.66 -10.37 13.89
CA ILE A 57 -1.12 -10.04 12.53
C ILE A 57 -1.54 -11.32 11.81
N ARG A 58 -2.77 -11.36 11.30
CA ARG A 58 -3.27 -12.47 10.50
C ARG A 58 -2.74 -12.35 9.07
N PHE A 59 -1.90 -13.30 8.67
CA PHE A 59 -1.26 -13.30 7.37
C PHE A 59 -2.05 -14.12 6.34
N ILE A 60 -2.33 -13.52 5.19
CA ILE A 60 -2.95 -14.17 4.03
C ILE A 60 -1.96 -14.05 2.86
N ASP A 61 -1.52 -15.20 2.36
CA ASP A 61 -0.59 -15.23 1.23
C ASP A 61 -1.33 -14.91 -0.08
N ILE A 62 -0.89 -13.84 -0.74
CA ILE A 62 -1.34 -13.44 -2.07
C ILE A 62 -0.11 -13.49 -3.00
N PRO A 63 -0.19 -14.20 -4.12
CA PRO A 63 0.95 -14.44 -4.98
C PRO A 63 1.31 -13.21 -5.83
N PHE A 64 1.58 -12.07 -5.20
CA PHE A 64 2.08 -10.90 -5.92
C PHE A 64 3.41 -11.20 -6.59
N ASP A 65 3.51 -10.87 -7.87
CA ASP A 65 4.79 -10.87 -8.56
C ASP A 65 5.44 -9.49 -8.49
N ARG A 66 6.72 -9.46 -8.13
CA ARG A 66 7.45 -8.20 -7.96
C ARG A 66 7.80 -7.54 -9.30
N SER A 67 8.13 -8.32 -10.29
CA SER A 67 8.68 -7.87 -11.58
C SER A 67 7.84 -8.26 -12.80
N GLY A 68 6.90 -9.17 -12.63
CA GLY A 68 6.06 -9.68 -13.72
C GLY A 68 4.85 -8.79 -13.99
N SER A 69 4.44 -8.78 -15.25
CA SER A 69 3.21 -8.17 -15.75
C SER A 69 2.36 -9.19 -16.54
N ASN A 70 2.39 -10.46 -16.13
CA ASN A 70 1.54 -11.48 -16.73
C ASN A 70 0.07 -11.20 -16.38
N PRO A 71 -0.79 -10.84 -17.34
CA PRO A 71 -2.16 -10.46 -17.09
C PRO A 71 -2.99 -11.52 -16.36
N LEU A 72 -2.76 -12.81 -16.67
CA LEU A 72 -3.45 -13.91 -16.01
C LEU A 72 -3.08 -14.02 -14.54
N HIS A 73 -1.81 -13.76 -14.22
CA HIS A 73 -1.34 -13.73 -12.84
C HIS A 73 -1.95 -12.56 -12.06
N GLU A 74 -2.01 -11.37 -12.67
CA GLU A 74 -2.64 -10.19 -12.06
C GLU A 74 -4.14 -10.41 -11.82
N LEU A 75 -4.85 -11.05 -12.76
CA LEU A 75 -6.25 -11.44 -12.56
C LEU A 75 -6.43 -12.42 -11.39
N LYS A 76 -5.52 -13.37 -11.23
CA LYS A 76 -5.51 -14.28 -10.07
C LYS A 76 -5.35 -13.51 -8.76
N CYS A 77 -4.43 -12.53 -8.71
CA CYS A 77 -4.26 -11.66 -7.55
C CYS A 77 -5.55 -10.87 -7.24
N ILE A 78 -6.15 -10.23 -8.26
CA ILE A 78 -7.42 -9.49 -8.09
C ILE A 78 -8.51 -10.42 -7.55
N PHE A 79 -8.65 -11.62 -8.10
CA PHE A 79 -9.65 -12.58 -7.66
C PHE A 79 -9.44 -13.00 -6.21
N GLN A 80 -8.20 -13.27 -5.79
CA GLN A 80 -7.91 -13.61 -4.41
C GLN A 80 -8.16 -12.44 -3.46
N LEU A 81 -7.81 -11.21 -3.83
CA LEU A 81 -8.13 -10.01 -3.06
C LEU A 81 -9.64 -9.85 -2.93
N TYR A 82 -10.38 -9.96 -4.05
CA TYR A 82 -11.83 -9.89 -4.08
C TYR A 82 -12.49 -10.89 -3.14
N THR A 83 -12.08 -12.18 -3.22
CA THR A 83 -12.66 -13.24 -2.38
C THR A 83 -12.39 -13.00 -0.90
N ASN A 84 -11.18 -12.52 -0.54
CA ASN A 84 -10.86 -12.17 0.83
C ASN A 84 -11.65 -10.95 1.32
N TYR A 85 -11.81 -9.91 0.51
CA TYR A 85 -12.61 -8.74 0.87
C TYR A 85 -14.09 -9.11 1.07
N LYS A 86 -14.66 -9.96 0.22
CA LYS A 86 -16.03 -10.48 0.38
C LYS A 86 -16.19 -11.32 1.64
N LYS A 87 -15.21 -12.22 1.90
CA LYS A 87 -15.25 -13.15 3.05
C LYS A 87 -15.15 -12.43 4.37
N TYR A 88 -14.16 -11.55 4.51
CA TYR A 88 -13.83 -10.93 5.80
C TYR A 88 -14.52 -9.60 6.04
N ARG A 89 -14.96 -8.90 5.00
CA ARG A 89 -15.63 -7.58 5.04
C ARG A 89 -14.87 -6.59 5.91
N PRO A 90 -13.63 -6.21 5.54
CA PRO A 90 -12.83 -5.29 6.35
C PRO A 90 -13.49 -3.93 6.48
N ASN A 91 -13.33 -3.29 7.64
CA ASN A 91 -13.79 -1.93 7.88
C ASN A 91 -12.92 -0.90 7.15
N ILE A 92 -11.61 -1.19 7.04
CA ILE A 92 -10.64 -0.34 6.36
C ILE A 92 -9.69 -1.23 5.58
N ILE A 93 -9.37 -0.83 4.34
CA ILE A 93 -8.33 -1.45 3.52
C ILE A 93 -7.24 -0.41 3.27
N HIS A 94 -6.01 -0.73 3.63
CA HIS A 94 -4.83 0.10 3.42
C HIS A 94 -3.90 -0.57 2.41
N HIS A 95 -3.97 -0.14 1.16
CA HIS A 95 -3.06 -0.58 0.12
C HIS A 95 -1.73 0.17 0.25
N VAL A 96 -0.62 -0.56 0.12
CA VAL A 96 0.74 -0.01 0.19
C VAL A 96 1.47 -0.44 -1.08
N THR A 97 2.11 0.47 -1.76
CA THR A 97 2.70 0.35 -3.09
C THR A 97 1.70 0.53 -4.25
N LEU A 98 2.20 0.97 -5.40
CA LEU A 98 1.36 1.25 -6.57
C LEU A 98 0.65 -0.01 -7.09
N LYS A 99 1.35 -1.15 -7.18
CA LYS A 99 0.79 -2.39 -7.69
C LYS A 99 -0.33 -2.91 -6.79
N ALA A 100 -0.08 -2.97 -5.47
CA ALA A 100 -1.10 -3.38 -4.50
C ALA A 100 -2.31 -2.42 -4.51
N ALA A 101 -2.07 -1.11 -4.67
CA ALA A 101 -3.13 -0.12 -4.78
C ALA A 101 -3.98 -0.30 -6.05
N LEU A 102 -3.36 -0.55 -7.22
CA LEU A 102 -4.09 -0.76 -8.47
C LEU A 102 -4.97 -2.01 -8.41
N LEU A 103 -4.36 -3.17 -8.12
CA LEU A 103 -5.09 -4.44 -8.09
C LEU A 103 -6.11 -4.49 -6.95
N GLY A 104 -5.70 -4.00 -5.76
CA GLY A 104 -6.55 -3.94 -4.58
C GLY A 104 -7.75 -3.00 -4.75
N SER A 105 -7.58 -1.85 -5.42
CA SER A 105 -8.69 -0.93 -5.69
C SER A 105 -9.72 -1.51 -6.65
N VAL A 106 -9.29 -2.26 -7.66
CA VAL A 106 -10.20 -3.00 -8.54
C VAL A 106 -10.97 -4.04 -7.74
N ALA A 107 -10.27 -4.86 -6.94
CA ALA A 107 -10.90 -5.87 -6.09
C ALA A 107 -11.87 -5.25 -5.06
N ALA A 108 -11.51 -4.10 -4.47
CA ALA A 108 -12.35 -3.37 -3.53
C ALA A 108 -13.66 -2.91 -4.16
N LYS A 109 -13.60 -2.33 -5.37
CA LYS A 109 -14.81 -1.95 -6.11
C LYS A 109 -15.70 -3.13 -6.41
N LEU A 110 -15.14 -4.21 -6.95
CA LEU A 110 -15.88 -5.43 -7.28
C LEU A 110 -16.53 -6.06 -6.05
N SER A 111 -15.89 -5.93 -4.88
CA SER A 111 -16.39 -6.47 -3.60
C SER A 111 -17.31 -5.52 -2.83
N GLY A 112 -17.52 -4.28 -3.33
CA GLY A 112 -18.35 -3.27 -2.67
C GLY A 112 -17.69 -2.67 -1.42
N GLN A 113 -16.35 -2.62 -1.37
CA GLN A 113 -15.63 -1.97 -0.28
C GLN A 113 -15.47 -0.47 -0.55
N HIS A 114 -15.73 0.34 0.46
CA HIS A 114 -15.74 1.80 0.30
C HIS A 114 -14.61 2.51 1.06
N HIS A 115 -14.17 2.00 2.20
CA HIS A 115 -13.14 2.62 3.02
C HIS A 115 -11.75 2.12 2.62
N VAL A 116 -11.22 2.69 1.54
CA VAL A 116 -9.92 2.32 0.96
C VAL A 116 -8.95 3.48 1.05
N VAL A 117 -7.77 3.22 1.59
CA VAL A 117 -6.63 4.14 1.64
C VAL A 117 -5.52 3.59 0.75
N ASN A 118 -5.18 4.32 -0.29
CA ASN A 118 -4.09 4.00 -1.21
C ASN A 118 -2.84 4.80 -0.82
N ALA A 119 -1.88 4.19 -0.13
CA ALA A 119 -0.62 4.80 0.23
C ALA A 119 0.46 4.46 -0.81
N ILE A 120 0.83 5.44 -1.62
CA ILE A 120 1.75 5.26 -2.73
C ILE A 120 3.01 6.10 -2.46
N SER A 121 4.15 5.43 -2.36
CA SER A 121 5.44 6.08 -2.06
C SER A 121 6.08 6.77 -3.28
N GLY A 122 5.56 6.53 -4.47
CA GLY A 122 5.95 7.17 -5.71
C GLY A 122 5.11 6.60 -6.85
N LEU A 123 4.52 7.47 -7.67
CA LEU A 123 3.83 7.06 -8.90
C LEU A 123 4.83 6.61 -9.97
N GLY A 124 6.11 6.88 -9.70
CA GLY A 124 7.24 6.37 -10.43
C GLY A 124 7.53 7.11 -11.73
N TYR A 125 8.76 6.94 -12.16
CA TYR A 125 9.36 7.42 -13.40
C TYR A 125 8.53 7.11 -14.68
N ASN A 126 7.69 6.07 -14.62
CA ASN A 126 6.85 5.64 -15.74
C ASN A 126 5.76 6.65 -16.13
N PHE A 127 5.46 7.63 -15.28
CA PHE A 127 4.45 8.66 -15.57
C PHE A 127 5.05 9.98 -16.03
N THR A 128 6.33 10.23 -15.78
CA THR A 128 6.99 11.52 -16.03
C THR A 128 7.63 11.61 -17.42
N ASN A 129 7.93 10.50 -18.07
CA ASN A 129 8.51 10.50 -19.41
C ASN A 129 7.44 10.75 -20.48
N GLY A 130 7.40 11.98 -20.96
CA GLY A 130 6.49 12.62 -21.91
C GLY A 130 6.31 11.98 -23.30
N ARG A 131 6.23 10.67 -23.43
CA ARG A 131 5.84 10.00 -24.65
C ARG A 131 4.32 9.79 -24.67
N ASN A 132 3.62 10.62 -25.43
CA ASN A 132 2.19 10.50 -25.72
C ASN A 132 1.88 9.26 -26.59
N GLY A 133 2.18 8.06 -26.08
CA GLY A 133 1.97 6.80 -26.78
C GLY A 133 0.66 6.11 -26.36
N ILE A 134 0.24 5.13 -27.17
CA ILE A 134 -0.93 4.26 -26.88
C ILE A 134 -0.79 3.62 -25.49
N LEU A 135 0.41 3.20 -25.11
CA LEU A 135 0.70 2.59 -23.82
C LEU A 135 0.36 3.54 -22.64
N GLN A 136 0.69 4.84 -22.76
CA GLN A 136 0.35 5.80 -21.70
C GLN A 136 -1.16 6.05 -21.59
N LYS A 137 -1.87 6.06 -22.72
CA LYS A 137 -3.34 6.13 -22.70
C LYS A 137 -3.94 4.92 -21.99
N LEU A 138 -3.42 3.72 -22.25
CA LEU A 138 -3.85 2.50 -21.59
C LEU A 138 -3.60 2.55 -20.08
N ILE A 139 -2.40 2.93 -19.65
CA ILE A 139 -2.03 3.06 -18.24
C ILE A 139 -2.93 4.10 -17.53
N ARG A 140 -3.16 5.26 -18.14
CA ARG A 140 -4.07 6.28 -17.59
C ARG A 140 -5.50 5.76 -17.47
N THR A 141 -5.96 4.96 -18.42
CA THR A 141 -7.29 4.35 -18.39
C THR A 141 -7.39 3.33 -17.25
N LEU A 142 -6.39 2.47 -17.07
CA LEU A 142 -6.34 1.52 -15.97
C LEU A 142 -6.34 2.22 -14.60
N ILE A 143 -5.57 3.29 -14.47
CA ILE A 143 -5.56 4.13 -13.26
C ILE A 143 -6.95 4.73 -12.99
N ARG A 144 -7.61 5.26 -14.01
CA ARG A 144 -8.97 5.78 -13.84
C ARG A 144 -9.95 4.70 -13.44
N ILE A 145 -9.90 3.54 -14.07
CA ILE A 145 -10.74 2.39 -13.71
C ILE A 145 -10.50 1.97 -12.25
N ALA A 146 -9.23 1.83 -11.84
CA ALA A 146 -8.88 1.40 -10.50
C ALA A 146 -9.25 2.44 -9.43
N PHE A 147 -8.89 3.70 -9.64
CA PHE A 147 -8.88 4.70 -8.57
C PHE A 147 -10.06 5.66 -8.55
N LYS A 148 -10.84 5.80 -9.64
CA LYS A 148 -11.98 6.74 -9.65
C LYS A 148 -13.04 6.31 -8.64
N SER A 149 -13.14 7.02 -7.53
CA SER A 149 -14.10 6.75 -6.46
C SER A 149 -14.30 8.00 -5.59
N LYS A 150 -15.50 8.19 -5.06
CA LYS A 150 -15.78 9.26 -4.08
C LYS A 150 -15.37 8.90 -2.66
N SER A 151 -15.11 7.62 -2.39
CA SER A 151 -14.87 7.09 -1.04
C SER A 151 -13.43 6.60 -0.82
N PHE A 152 -12.57 6.62 -1.85
CA PHE A 152 -11.17 6.27 -1.71
C PHE A 152 -10.36 7.47 -1.27
N SER A 153 -9.33 7.22 -0.47
CA SER A 153 -8.35 8.22 -0.03
C SER A 153 -6.96 7.86 -0.52
N PHE A 154 -6.11 8.87 -0.69
CA PHE A 154 -4.72 8.73 -1.10
C PHE A 154 -3.79 9.34 -0.07
N ILE A 155 -2.73 8.61 0.27
CA ILE A 155 -1.57 9.09 0.98
C ILE A 155 -0.40 9.07 0.00
N LEU A 156 0.16 10.25 -0.28
CA LEU A 156 1.27 10.45 -1.22
C LEU A 156 2.45 11.08 -0.47
N GLN A 157 3.67 10.80 -0.92
CA GLN A 157 4.87 11.19 -0.19
C GLN A 157 5.56 12.44 -0.75
N ASN A 158 5.20 12.88 -1.96
CA ASN A 158 5.77 14.05 -2.59
C ASN A 158 4.69 14.94 -3.25
N PRO A 159 4.96 16.25 -3.39
CA PRO A 159 4.01 17.19 -3.97
C PRO A 159 3.67 16.94 -5.44
N ASP A 160 4.60 16.38 -6.22
CA ASP A 160 4.42 16.12 -7.64
C ASP A 160 3.37 15.04 -7.86
N ASP A 161 3.43 13.96 -7.08
CA ASP A 161 2.42 12.90 -7.10
C ASP A 161 1.04 13.43 -6.67
N VAL A 162 1.00 14.35 -5.69
CA VAL A 162 -0.24 15.03 -5.28
C VAL A 162 -0.82 15.83 -6.45
N GLY A 163 0.01 16.62 -7.13
CA GLY A 163 -0.38 17.39 -8.32
C GLY A 163 -0.93 16.48 -9.42
N MET A 164 -0.26 15.34 -9.65
CA MET A 164 -0.65 14.36 -10.67
C MET A 164 -2.01 13.72 -10.35
N ILE A 165 -2.21 13.21 -9.14
CA ILE A 165 -3.48 12.58 -8.73
C ILE A 165 -4.63 13.59 -8.75
N LYS A 166 -4.40 14.84 -8.32
CA LYS A 166 -5.39 15.92 -8.45
C LYS A 166 -5.74 16.18 -9.92
N GLY A 167 -4.74 16.25 -10.80
CA GLY A 167 -4.94 16.46 -12.24
C GLY A 167 -5.74 15.33 -12.93
N PHE A 168 -5.72 14.11 -12.39
CA PHE A 168 -6.57 13.02 -12.89
C PHE A 168 -8.03 13.11 -12.44
N ASN A 169 -8.35 13.94 -11.45
CA ASN A 169 -9.71 14.10 -10.88
C ASN A 169 -10.38 12.74 -10.52
N LEU A 170 -9.65 11.89 -9.80
CA LEU A 170 -10.05 10.53 -9.47
C LEU A 170 -10.85 10.44 -8.17
N VAL A 171 -10.53 11.30 -7.22
CA VAL A 171 -11.13 11.39 -5.89
C VAL A 171 -11.31 12.86 -5.51
N PRO A 172 -12.18 13.18 -4.52
CA PRO A 172 -12.25 14.52 -3.97
C PRO A 172 -10.89 15.00 -3.46
N SER A 173 -10.53 16.26 -3.66
CA SER A 173 -9.24 16.81 -3.21
C SER A 173 -9.04 16.72 -1.70
N SER A 174 -10.12 16.73 -0.92
CA SER A 174 -10.12 16.50 0.53
C SER A 174 -9.70 15.06 0.94
N HIS A 175 -9.67 14.14 0.00
CA HIS A 175 -9.26 12.75 0.20
C HIS A 175 -7.81 12.49 -0.24
N ILE A 176 -7.03 13.53 -0.53
CA ILE A 176 -5.63 13.43 -0.94
C ILE A 176 -4.75 14.07 0.13
N PHE A 177 -3.91 13.26 0.75
CA PHE A 177 -3.05 13.64 1.86
C PHE A 177 -1.58 13.54 1.47
N LEU A 178 -0.81 14.58 1.79
CA LEU A 178 0.65 14.56 1.67
C LEU A 178 1.26 14.17 3.01
N ILE A 179 1.89 12.99 3.08
CA ILE A 179 2.61 12.51 4.26
C ILE A 179 4.01 12.11 3.79
N LYS A 180 5.03 12.88 4.16
CA LYS A 180 6.41 12.72 3.70
C LYS A 180 7.09 11.56 4.42
N GLY A 181 7.02 10.35 3.84
CA GLY A 181 7.68 9.15 4.36
C GLY A 181 6.95 8.45 5.51
N SER A 182 7.53 7.37 5.97
CA SER A 182 6.98 6.52 7.04
C SER A 182 7.56 6.83 8.43
N GLY A 183 8.53 7.75 8.50
CA GLY A 183 9.31 7.98 9.71
C GLY A 183 10.33 6.86 9.98
N VAL A 184 11.11 7.04 11.02
CA VAL A 184 12.02 6.04 11.58
C VAL A 184 11.84 5.99 13.09
N ASP A 185 12.04 4.83 13.68
CA ASP A 185 12.05 4.69 15.14
C ASP A 185 13.36 5.24 15.70
N LEU A 186 13.31 6.35 16.43
CA LEU A 186 14.49 7.00 17.02
C LEU A 186 15.11 6.19 18.15
N ASN A 187 14.42 5.22 18.72
CA ASN A 187 14.99 4.30 19.70
C ASN A 187 15.85 3.23 19.02
N GLU A 188 15.48 2.82 17.81
CA GLU A 188 16.24 1.85 16.99
C GLU A 188 17.36 2.55 16.20
N PHE A 189 17.07 3.74 15.66
CA PHE A 189 18.02 4.56 14.88
C PHE A 189 18.43 5.80 15.66
N VAL A 190 19.33 5.60 16.62
CA VAL A 190 19.87 6.70 17.44
C VAL A 190 20.65 7.67 16.56
N PHE A 191 20.41 8.97 16.74
CA PHE A 191 21.18 9.99 16.04
C PHE A 191 22.68 9.83 16.33
N SER A 192 23.47 9.68 15.30
CA SER A 192 24.93 9.76 15.38
C SER A 192 25.44 10.90 14.51
N GLN A 193 26.43 11.62 15.00
CA GLN A 193 27.06 12.68 14.24
C GLN A 193 27.73 12.08 13.01
N ALA A 194 27.52 12.67 11.83
CA ALA A 194 28.15 12.18 10.61
C ALA A 194 29.66 12.21 10.76
N PRO A 195 30.39 11.14 10.35
CA PRO A 195 31.87 11.19 10.35
C PRO A 195 32.31 12.34 9.46
N GLY A 196 33.39 13.02 9.91
CA GLY A 196 33.94 14.18 9.20
C GLY A 196 34.26 13.86 7.72
N LYS A 197 34.38 14.90 6.91
CA LYS A 197 34.46 14.86 5.43
C LYS A 197 35.43 13.84 4.81
N THR A 198 36.38 13.31 5.57
CA THR A 198 37.42 12.37 5.11
C THR A 198 36.87 10.96 4.83
N PHE A 199 35.72 10.61 5.35
CA PHE A 199 35.14 9.26 5.21
C PHE A 199 34.14 9.10 4.03
N LEU A 200 33.73 10.17 3.37
CA LEU A 200 32.72 10.11 2.30
C LEU A 200 33.29 9.78 0.91
N GLN A 201 34.58 9.61 0.74
CA GLN A 201 35.21 9.30 -0.56
C GLN A 201 35.19 7.82 -0.96
N GLY A 202 34.65 6.92 -0.16
CA GLY A 202 34.78 5.47 -0.39
C GLY A 202 33.53 4.65 -0.68
N TYR A 203 32.31 5.13 -0.47
CA TYR A 203 31.11 4.27 -0.53
C TYR A 203 29.95 4.87 -1.31
N CYS A 204 30.12 5.01 -2.62
CA CYS A 204 29.01 5.15 -3.55
C CYS A 204 29.05 4.01 -4.59
N TRP A 205 28.84 2.78 -4.11
CA TRP A 205 28.57 1.63 -4.97
C TRP A 205 27.26 0.99 -4.51
N ILE A 206 26.15 1.57 -4.91
CA ILE A 206 24.89 0.82 -5.02
C ILE A 206 24.82 0.38 -6.48
N ARG A 207 25.18 -0.87 -6.71
CA ARG A 207 24.89 -1.54 -8.00
C ARG A 207 23.36 -1.62 -8.15
N GLY A 208 22.91 -1.23 -9.37
CA GLY A 208 21.54 -1.31 -9.85
C GLY A 208 20.98 -2.72 -9.96
#